data_aafca8b8e95c9433667eca1d58f7dafb
#
_entry.id   aafca8b8e95c9433667eca1d58f7dafb
#
_cell.length_a   1.000
_cell.length_b   1.000
_cell.length_c   1.000
_cell.angle_alpha   90.00
_cell.angle_beta   90.00
_cell.angle_gamma   90.00
#
_symmetry.space_group_name_H-M   'P 1'
#
loop_
_entity.id
_entity.type
_entity.pdbx_description
1 polymer ?
#
loop_
_entity_poly.entity_id
_entity_poly.type
_entity_poly.pdbx_seq_one_letter_code
_entity_poly.pdbx_strand_id
1 'polypeptide(L)'
;MDAVTVLYASAAVLLVIAGAAKVXRPATTAALMEMLGAVLRGSVPGTLLARALGLAEITLGIATLLTDVAAFRVVVGVLYVVFALAVWRAISVGATSCGCFGRVDAPPTWLHVFGNLALAACSFGAVAGRSPLEVMEDQPAAGXGFVAAVGVLAGLELVXXTALPGARKSARVTRS
;
A
#
# COMPACT_ATOMS: atom_id res chain seq x y z
N MET A 1 -17.64 -3.03 15.94
CA MET A 1 -16.47 -2.97 15.00
C MET A 1 -16.67 -1.78 14.08
N ASP A 2 -15.77 -0.82 14.13
CA ASP A 2 -15.88 0.34 13.25
C ASP A 2 -15.24 0.02 11.89
N ALA A 3 -15.99 0.25 10.83
CA ALA A 3 -15.52 -0.02 9.46
C ALA A 3 -14.22 0.73 9.15
N VAL A 4 -14.08 1.94 9.69
CA VAL A 4 -12.88 2.78 9.49
C VAL A 4 -11.65 2.09 10.09
N THR A 5 -11.77 1.51 11.29
CA THR A 5 -10.65 0.81 11.94
C THR A 5 -10.25 -0.44 11.14
N VAL A 6 -11.23 -1.20 10.61
CA VAL A 6 -10.94 -2.39 9.77
C VAL A 6 -10.21 -1.97 8.48
N LEU A 7 -10.70 -0.92 7.80
CA LEU A 7 -10.08 -0.42 6.57
C LEU A 7 -8.66 0.12 6.83
N TYR A 8 -8.48 0.84 7.93
CA TYR A 8 -7.18 1.35 8.33
C TYR A 8 -6.20 0.20 8.65
N ALA A 9 -6.67 -0.82 9.38
CA ALA A 9 -5.83 -1.99 9.68
C ALA A 9 -5.45 -2.75 8.39
N SER A 10 -6.39 -2.85 7.41
CA SER A 10 -6.06 -3.47 6.12
C SER A 10 -5.01 -2.65 5.36
N ALA A 11 -5.09 -1.30 5.43
CA ALA A 11 -4.07 -0.43 4.86
C ALA A 11 -2.68 -0.70 5.49
N ALA A 12 -2.62 -0.87 6.82
CA ALA A 12 -1.36 -1.20 7.51
C ALA A 12 -0.80 -2.55 7.06
N VAL A 13 -1.66 -3.58 6.91
CA VAL A 13 -1.26 -4.91 6.41
C VAL A 13 -0.73 -4.80 4.97
N LEU A 14 -1.41 -4.03 4.11
CA LEU A 14 -0.93 -3.80 2.73
C LEU A 14 0.44 -3.13 2.71
N LEU A 15 0.68 -2.19 3.65
CA LEU A 15 1.97 -1.52 3.78
C LEU A 15 3.08 -2.56 4.07
N VAL A 16 2.81 -3.50 4.99
CA VAL A 16 3.77 -4.57 5.32
C VAL A 16 4.04 -5.44 4.09
N ILE A 17 2.98 -5.84 3.36
CA ILE A 17 3.10 -6.69 2.16
C ILE A 17 3.91 -5.95 1.07
N ALA A 18 3.58 -4.68 0.80
CA ALA A 18 4.26 -3.85 -0.20
C ALA A 18 5.73 -3.62 0.17
N GLY A 19 5.99 -3.37 1.45
CA GLY A 19 7.34 -3.22 1.99
C GLY A 19 8.15 -4.50 1.80
N ALA A 20 7.59 -5.64 2.16
CA ALA A 20 8.24 -6.95 2.00
C ALA A 20 8.56 -7.22 0.51
N ALA A 21 7.65 -6.87 -0.39
CA ALA A 21 7.87 -7.00 -1.83
C ALA A 21 9.05 -6.14 -2.30
N LYS A 22 9.17 -4.90 -1.81
CA LYS A 22 10.28 -3.98 -2.14
C LYS A 22 11.62 -4.46 -1.59
N VAL A 23 11.62 -5.01 -0.42
CA VAL A 23 12.83 -5.60 0.17
C VAL A 23 13.28 -6.82 -0.63
N UNK A 24 12.33 -7.45 -0.93
CA UNK A 24 12.62 -8.60 -1.58
C UNK A 24 12.96 -8.46 -2.98
N ARG A 25 12.34 -7.57 -3.68
CA ARG A 25 12.53 -7.37 -5.14
C ARG A 25 12.63 -5.88 -5.46
N PRO A 26 13.71 -5.20 -5.07
CA PRO A 26 13.81 -3.74 -5.14
C PRO A 26 13.92 -3.18 -6.57
N ALA A 27 14.27 -4.00 -7.56
CA ALA A 27 14.59 -3.52 -8.91
C ALA A 27 13.44 -2.76 -9.58
N THR A 28 12.20 -3.23 -9.44
CA THR A 28 11.03 -2.57 -10.05
C THR A 28 10.75 -1.20 -9.41
N THR A 29 10.84 -1.13 -8.09
CA THR A 29 10.68 0.14 -7.36
C THR A 29 11.83 1.10 -7.69
N ALA A 30 13.05 0.59 -7.74
CA ALA A 30 14.23 1.39 -8.10
C ALA A 30 14.08 1.99 -9.51
N ALA A 31 13.66 1.18 -10.49
CA ALA A 31 13.45 1.64 -11.86
C ALA A 31 12.35 2.73 -11.92
N LEU A 32 11.28 2.56 -11.17
CA LEU A 32 10.24 3.59 -11.08
C LEU A 32 10.78 4.88 -10.46
N MET A 33 11.52 4.78 -9.36
CA MET A 33 12.14 5.94 -8.69
C MET A 33 13.05 6.71 -9.63
N GLU A 34 13.86 5.99 -10.44
CA GLU A 34 14.72 6.59 -11.45
C GLU A 34 13.92 7.31 -12.54
N MET A 35 12.86 6.64 -13.05
CA MET A 35 11.98 7.22 -14.07
C MET A 35 11.28 8.48 -13.56
N LEU A 36 10.90 8.51 -12.28
CA LEU A 36 10.24 9.67 -11.66
C LEU A 36 11.22 10.77 -11.26
N GLY A 37 12.51 10.55 -11.43
CA GLY A 37 13.56 11.51 -11.02
C GLY A 37 13.74 11.59 -9.51
N ALA A 38 13.24 10.60 -8.77
CA ALA A 38 13.32 10.58 -7.31
C ALA A 38 14.70 10.15 -6.79
N VAL A 39 15.54 9.57 -7.65
CA VAL A 39 16.91 9.14 -7.28
C VAL A 39 17.87 10.25 -7.64
N LEU A 40 18.58 10.76 -6.66
CA LEU A 40 19.63 11.75 -6.86
C LEU A 40 20.78 11.09 -7.62
N ARG A 41 21.15 11.69 -8.74
CA ARG A 41 22.19 11.15 -9.63
C ARG A 41 23.51 10.95 -8.88
N GLY A 42 23.93 9.70 -8.78
CA GLY A 42 25.27 9.33 -8.35
C GLY A 42 25.52 9.14 -6.85
N SER A 43 24.53 9.38 -5.98
CA SER A 43 24.79 9.34 -4.53
C SER A 43 24.45 8.00 -3.88
N VAL A 44 23.29 7.42 -4.20
CA VAL A 44 22.82 6.19 -3.54
C VAL A 44 22.16 5.27 -4.59
N PRO A 45 22.49 3.97 -4.60
CA PRO A 45 21.80 3.04 -5.52
C PRO A 45 20.29 3.02 -5.29
N GLY A 46 19.51 3.10 -6.37
CA GLY A 46 18.05 3.06 -6.31
C GLY A 46 17.51 1.81 -5.59
N THR A 47 18.20 0.68 -5.72
CA THR A 47 17.82 -0.55 -5.02
C THR A 47 17.96 -0.44 -3.50
N LEU A 48 18.96 0.30 -3.03
CA LEU A 48 19.13 0.55 -1.59
C LEU A 48 18.01 1.45 -1.06
N LEU A 49 17.66 2.49 -1.82
CA LEU A 49 16.53 3.38 -1.48
C LEU A 49 15.20 2.59 -1.46
N ALA A 50 14.99 1.72 -2.46
CA ALA A 50 13.79 0.88 -2.53
C ALA A 50 13.69 -0.06 -1.31
N ARG A 51 14.82 -0.65 -0.88
CA ARG A 51 14.86 -1.48 0.33
C ARG A 51 14.62 -0.68 1.60
N ALA A 52 15.23 0.50 1.70
CA ALA A 52 15.04 1.39 2.85
C ALA A 52 13.56 1.81 2.97
N LEU A 53 12.94 2.17 1.84
CA LEU A 53 11.50 2.45 1.81
C LEU A 53 10.69 1.22 2.25
N GLY A 54 11.02 0.04 1.73
CA GLY A 54 10.33 -1.21 2.10
C GLY A 54 10.43 -1.50 3.59
N LEU A 55 11.61 -1.32 4.19
CA LEU A 55 11.80 -1.51 5.63
C LEU A 55 10.99 -0.47 6.44
N ALA A 56 10.97 0.77 5.98
CA ALA A 56 10.17 1.83 6.63
C ALA A 56 8.66 1.48 6.58
N GLU A 57 8.18 0.98 5.43
CA GLU A 57 6.78 0.53 5.29
C GLU A 57 6.44 -0.62 6.23
N ILE A 58 7.32 -1.63 6.32
CA ILE A 58 7.14 -2.78 7.23
C ILE A 58 7.08 -2.28 8.69
N THR A 59 8.07 -1.47 9.09
CA THR A 59 8.15 -0.95 10.46
C THR A 59 6.92 -0.13 10.80
N LEU A 60 6.53 0.79 9.91
CA LEU A 60 5.37 1.65 10.12
C LEU A 60 4.07 0.82 10.18
N GLY A 61 3.90 -0.15 9.25
CA GLY A 61 2.72 -1.00 9.24
C GLY A 61 2.59 -1.83 10.52
N ILE A 62 3.69 -2.43 10.99
CA ILE A 62 3.71 -3.20 12.23
C ILE A 62 3.45 -2.28 13.43
N ALA A 63 4.15 -1.14 13.53
CA ALA A 63 3.97 -0.18 14.62
C ALA A 63 2.50 0.29 14.71
N THR A 64 1.90 0.57 13.56
CA THR A 64 0.49 0.98 13.43
C THR A 64 -0.48 -0.07 13.99
N LEU A 65 -0.20 -1.36 13.78
CA LEU A 65 -1.07 -2.45 14.24
C LEU A 65 -0.90 -2.74 15.73
N LEU A 66 0.32 -2.51 16.26
CA LEU A 66 0.68 -2.91 17.63
C LEU A 66 0.66 -1.77 18.64
N THR A 67 0.40 -0.52 18.23
CA THR A 67 0.40 0.62 19.14
C THR A 67 -0.81 1.53 18.91
N ASP A 68 -1.17 2.28 19.94
CA ASP A 68 -2.24 3.28 19.85
C ASP A 68 -1.68 4.70 19.68
N VAL A 69 -0.68 4.87 18.83
CA VAL A 69 -0.06 6.19 18.60
C VAL A 69 -0.73 6.85 17.39
N ALA A 70 -1.56 7.87 17.62
CA ALA A 70 -2.29 8.58 16.57
C ALA A 70 -1.39 9.13 15.45
N ALA A 71 -0.14 9.50 15.80
CA ALA A 71 0.82 9.99 14.80
C ALA A 71 1.08 8.95 13.70
N PHE A 72 1.09 7.64 14.02
CA PHE A 72 1.28 6.61 12.99
C PHE A 72 0.13 6.58 11.99
N ARG A 73 -1.10 6.87 12.44
CA ARG A 73 -2.29 6.94 11.55
C ARG A 73 -2.13 8.08 10.55
N VAL A 74 -1.63 9.22 11.02
CA VAL A 74 -1.33 10.38 10.15
C VAL A 74 -0.23 10.04 9.15
N VAL A 75 0.88 9.42 9.63
CA VAL A 75 2.03 9.06 8.76
C VAL A 75 1.59 8.05 7.68
N VAL A 76 0.77 7.04 8.04
CA VAL A 76 0.22 6.08 7.08
C VAL A 76 -0.62 6.82 6.03
N GLY A 77 -1.51 7.72 6.46
CA GLY A 77 -2.33 8.52 5.54
C GLY A 77 -1.48 9.34 4.57
N VAL A 78 -0.46 10.04 5.09
CA VAL A 78 0.46 10.83 4.26
C VAL A 78 1.20 9.93 3.26
N LEU A 79 1.67 8.76 3.71
CA LEU A 79 2.38 7.83 2.83
C LEU A 79 1.49 7.34 1.69
N TYR A 80 0.21 7.05 1.95
CA TYR A 80 -0.74 6.66 0.91
C TYR A 80 -1.04 7.82 -0.06
N VAL A 81 -1.05 9.07 0.39
CA VAL A 81 -1.13 10.24 -0.51
C VAL A 81 0.11 10.29 -1.42
N VAL A 82 1.30 10.08 -0.85
CA VAL A 82 2.56 10.06 -1.63
C VAL A 82 2.50 8.93 -2.67
N PHE A 83 1.98 7.74 -2.32
CA PHE A 83 1.82 6.64 -3.28
C PHE A 83 0.81 7.00 -4.37
N ALA A 84 -0.29 7.66 -4.04
CA ALA A 84 -1.26 8.11 -5.05
C ALA A 84 -0.60 9.07 -6.06
N LEU A 85 0.19 10.02 -5.56
CA LEU A 85 0.93 10.97 -6.40
C LEU A 85 1.98 10.26 -7.27
N ALA A 86 2.71 9.29 -6.70
CA ALA A 86 3.70 8.50 -7.43
C ALA A 86 3.03 7.69 -8.56
N VAL A 87 1.89 7.04 -8.28
CA VAL A 87 1.14 6.29 -9.29
C VAL A 87 0.57 7.22 -10.36
N TRP A 88 0.02 8.37 -9.95
CA TRP A 88 -0.47 9.38 -10.91
C TRP A 88 0.66 9.83 -11.84
N ARG A 89 1.82 10.13 -11.28
CA ARG A 89 3.00 10.52 -12.06
C ARG A 89 3.46 9.37 -12.97
N ALA A 90 3.44 8.11 -12.48
CA ALA A 90 3.79 6.94 -13.28
C ALA A 90 2.85 6.79 -14.49
N ILE A 91 1.54 7.04 -14.32
CA ILE A 91 0.56 7.05 -15.43
C ILE A 91 0.95 8.14 -16.44
N SER A 92 1.27 9.34 -15.96
CA SER A 92 1.57 10.49 -16.84
C SER A 92 2.83 10.32 -17.69
N VAL A 93 3.80 9.51 -17.20
CA VAL A 93 5.03 9.23 -17.96
C VAL A 93 4.97 7.89 -18.71
N GLY A 94 3.83 7.21 -18.69
CA GLY A 94 3.65 5.95 -19.41
C GLY A 94 4.41 4.77 -18.82
N ALA A 95 4.61 4.73 -17.50
CA ALA A 95 5.32 3.63 -16.84
C ALA A 95 4.61 2.29 -17.07
N THR A 96 5.37 1.22 -17.24
CA THR A 96 4.84 -0.13 -17.48
C THR A 96 4.57 -0.90 -16.19
N SER A 97 5.05 -0.40 -15.04
CA SER A 97 4.84 -0.98 -13.71
C SER A 97 4.67 0.14 -12.69
N CYS A 98 3.86 -0.09 -11.66
CA CYS A 98 3.71 0.87 -10.56
C CYS A 98 4.80 0.74 -9.49
N GLY A 99 5.62 -0.33 -9.54
CA GLY A 99 6.72 -0.52 -8.59
C GLY A 99 6.30 -0.88 -7.16
N CYS A 100 5.03 -1.17 -6.92
CA CYS A 100 4.50 -1.34 -5.56
C CYS A 100 4.75 -2.74 -5.00
N PHE A 101 4.59 -3.78 -5.82
CA PHE A 101 4.58 -5.18 -5.38
C PHE A 101 5.58 -6.07 -6.12
N GLY A 102 6.66 -5.49 -6.68
CA GLY A 102 7.70 -6.27 -7.36
C GLY A 102 7.21 -6.90 -8.67
N ARG A 103 7.49 -8.19 -8.86
CA ARG A 103 7.18 -8.89 -10.13
C ARG A 103 5.69 -9.14 -10.36
N VAL A 104 4.87 -8.96 -9.35
CA VAL A 104 3.41 -9.12 -9.45
C VAL A 104 2.74 -7.82 -9.92
N ASP A 105 3.53 -6.75 -10.06
CA ASP A 105 3.02 -5.42 -10.39
C ASP A 105 2.32 -5.39 -11.75
N ALA A 106 1.15 -4.80 -11.76
CA ALA A 106 0.42 -4.43 -12.97
C ALA A 106 0.81 -3.01 -13.41
N PRO A 107 0.50 -2.63 -14.66
CA PRO A 107 0.67 -1.24 -15.08
C PRO A 107 -0.12 -0.29 -14.17
N PRO A 108 0.40 0.92 -13.92
CA PRO A 108 -0.31 1.87 -13.07
C PRO A 108 -1.64 2.29 -13.74
N THR A 109 -2.69 2.37 -12.93
CA THR A 109 -4.03 2.76 -13.41
C THR A 109 -4.67 3.74 -12.42
N TRP A 110 -5.73 4.41 -12.85
CA TRP A 110 -6.52 5.27 -11.98
C TRP A 110 -7.10 4.52 -10.77
N LEU A 111 -7.33 3.21 -10.90
CA LEU A 111 -7.78 2.38 -9.78
C LEU A 111 -6.75 2.42 -8.62
N HIS A 112 -5.46 2.36 -8.96
CA HIS A 112 -4.39 2.46 -7.94
C HIS A 112 -4.36 3.86 -7.30
N VAL A 113 -4.59 4.93 -8.08
CA VAL A 113 -4.61 6.31 -7.53
C VAL A 113 -5.76 6.43 -6.53
N PHE A 114 -6.99 6.08 -6.95
CA PHE A 114 -8.17 6.20 -6.09
C PHE A 114 -8.12 5.24 -4.90
N GLY A 115 -7.58 4.03 -5.09
CA GLY A 115 -7.36 3.07 -4.01
C GLY A 115 -6.45 3.64 -2.92
N ASN A 116 -5.31 4.20 -3.32
CA ASN A 116 -4.38 4.84 -2.36
C ASN A 116 -5.04 6.04 -1.66
N LEU A 117 -5.82 6.86 -2.39
CA LEU A 117 -6.53 8.01 -1.78
C LEU A 117 -7.61 7.54 -0.79
N ALA A 118 -8.31 6.44 -1.09
CA ALA A 118 -9.30 5.85 -0.17
C ALA A 118 -8.62 5.37 1.12
N LEU A 119 -7.48 4.66 0.99
CA LEU A 119 -6.70 4.18 2.15
C LEU A 119 -6.15 5.36 2.97
N ALA A 120 -5.72 6.43 2.30
CA ALA A 120 -5.30 7.67 2.98
C ALA A 120 -6.47 8.27 3.78
N ALA A 121 -7.64 8.39 3.15
CA ALA A 121 -8.84 8.95 3.81
C ALA A 121 -9.25 8.11 5.04
N CYS A 122 -9.21 6.77 4.91
CA CYS A 122 -9.50 5.88 6.04
C CYS A 122 -8.47 6.04 7.17
N SER A 123 -7.19 6.21 6.82
CA SER A 123 -6.12 6.40 7.81
C SER A 123 -6.31 7.72 8.59
N PHE A 124 -6.64 8.80 7.89
CA PHE A 124 -6.94 10.10 8.54
C PHE A 124 -8.24 10.02 9.36
N GLY A 125 -9.25 9.34 8.84
CA GLY A 125 -10.52 9.13 9.56
C GLY A 125 -10.34 8.31 10.84
N ALA A 126 -9.36 7.41 10.87
CA ALA A 126 -9.05 6.59 12.04
C ALA A 126 -8.35 7.37 13.16
N VAL A 127 -7.87 8.60 12.92
CA VAL A 127 -7.07 9.36 13.91
C VAL A 127 -7.85 9.56 15.22
N ALA A 128 -9.16 9.83 15.14
CA ALA A 128 -10.02 10.01 16.31
C ALA A 128 -10.72 8.71 16.73
N GLY A 129 -10.48 7.60 16.04
CA GLY A 129 -11.12 6.32 16.29
C GLY A 129 -10.29 5.42 17.21
N ARG A 130 -10.83 4.21 17.46
CA ARG A 130 -10.17 3.19 18.26
C ARG A 130 -9.01 2.56 17.48
N SER A 131 -7.98 2.16 18.22
CA SER A 131 -6.87 1.45 17.60
C SER A 131 -7.24 -0.01 17.28
N PRO A 132 -6.55 -0.66 16.32
CA PRO A 132 -6.73 -2.10 16.09
C PRO A 132 -6.47 -2.92 17.35
N LEU A 133 -5.50 -2.54 18.15
CA LEU A 133 -5.15 -3.23 19.39
C LEU A 133 -6.30 -3.16 20.41
N GLU A 134 -6.90 -1.98 20.62
CA GLU A 134 -8.05 -1.80 21.51
C GLU A 134 -9.25 -2.67 21.08
N VAL A 135 -9.50 -2.75 19.78
CA VAL A 135 -10.61 -3.57 19.25
C VAL A 135 -10.37 -5.05 19.54
N MET A 136 -9.11 -5.50 19.46
CA MET A 136 -8.75 -6.90 19.73
C MET A 136 -8.81 -7.23 21.23
N GLU A 137 -8.41 -6.29 22.10
CA GLU A 137 -8.37 -6.51 23.54
C GLU A 137 -9.76 -6.55 24.18
N ASP A 138 -10.66 -5.68 23.72
CA ASP A 138 -12.00 -5.54 24.32
C ASP A 138 -12.92 -6.75 24.09
N GLN A 139 -12.77 -7.44 22.97
CA GLN A 139 -13.66 -8.55 22.60
C GLN A 139 -12.90 -9.65 21.87
N PRO A 140 -12.33 -10.61 22.59
CA PRO A 140 -11.55 -11.69 21.95
C PRO A 140 -12.32 -12.47 20.88
N ALA A 141 -13.61 -12.71 21.06
CA ALA A 141 -14.45 -13.39 20.05
C ALA A 141 -14.65 -12.50 18.81
N ALA A 142 -14.77 -11.18 19.00
CA ALA A 142 -14.86 -10.23 17.90
C ALA A 142 -13.48 -9.99 17.24
N GLY A 143 -12.43 -10.19 18.00
CA GLY A 143 -11.07 -10.15 17.51
C GLY A 143 -10.83 -11.12 16.33
N UNK A 144 -11.34 -12.05 16.39
CA UNK A 144 -11.22 -12.93 15.38
C UNK A 144 -11.88 -12.52 14.19
N GLY A 145 -13.10 -12.12 14.34
CA GLY A 145 -13.81 -11.53 13.21
C GLY A 145 -13.09 -10.30 12.62
N PHE A 146 -12.51 -9.49 13.47
CA PHE A 146 -11.72 -8.32 13.06
C PHE A 146 -10.53 -8.75 12.20
N VAL A 147 -9.74 -9.72 12.66
CA VAL A 147 -8.56 -10.22 11.93
C VAL A 147 -8.99 -10.82 10.59
N ALA A 148 -10.10 -11.61 10.57
CA ALA A 148 -10.63 -12.19 9.34
C ALA A 148 -11.05 -11.08 8.35
N ALA A 149 -11.78 -10.06 8.84
CA ALA A 149 -12.24 -8.94 8.01
C ALA A 149 -11.03 -8.16 7.42
N VAL A 150 -10.02 -7.90 8.24
CA VAL A 150 -8.77 -7.22 7.80
C VAL A 150 -8.07 -8.07 6.73
N GLY A 151 -7.94 -9.38 6.97
CA GLY A 151 -7.30 -10.31 6.01
C GLY A 151 -8.02 -10.37 4.67
N VAL A 152 -9.36 -10.48 4.70
CA VAL A 152 -10.19 -10.49 3.48
C VAL A 152 -10.06 -9.17 2.74
N LEU A 153 -10.16 -8.04 3.44
CA LEU A 153 -10.05 -6.72 2.80
C LEU A 153 -8.67 -6.50 2.21
N ALA A 154 -7.61 -6.78 2.96
CA ALA A 154 -6.23 -6.65 2.45
C ALA A 154 -6.01 -7.55 1.22
N GLY A 155 -6.57 -8.77 1.23
CA GLY A 155 -6.53 -9.68 0.09
C GLY A 155 -7.27 -9.13 -1.12
N LEU A 156 -8.47 -8.60 -0.93
CA LEU A 156 -9.25 -7.97 -1.99
C LEU A 156 -8.53 -6.75 -2.57
N GLU A 157 -7.99 -5.90 -1.71
CA GLU A 157 -7.21 -4.72 -2.10
C GLU A 157 -5.97 -5.14 -2.92
N LEU A 158 -5.27 -6.17 -2.48
CA LEU A 158 -4.11 -6.72 -3.20
C LEU A 158 -4.52 -7.20 -4.61
N VAL A 159 -5.56 -7.95 -4.72
CA VAL A 159 -6.12 -8.39 -6.01
C VAL A 159 -6.54 -7.21 -6.87
N UNK A 160 -7.03 -6.42 -6.37
CA UNK A 160 -7.46 -5.29 -6.99
C UNK A 160 -6.39 -4.49 -7.55
N UNK A 161 -5.46 -4.51 -6.92
CA UNK A 161 -4.38 -3.79 -7.32
C UNK A 161 -3.53 -4.53 -8.24
N THR A 162 -3.32 -5.76 -8.15
CA THR A 162 -2.37 -6.54 -8.96
C THR A 162 -3.01 -7.24 -10.18
N ALA A 163 -4.15 -7.90 -10.02
CA ALA A 163 -4.71 -8.81 -11.02
C ALA A 163 -5.68 -8.15 -12.02
N LEU A 164 -6.55 -7.26 -11.55
CA LEU A 164 -7.59 -6.68 -12.40
C LEU A 164 -7.07 -5.88 -13.60
N PRO A 165 -6.01 -5.08 -13.48
CA PRO A 165 -5.50 -4.34 -14.63
C PRO A 165 -4.95 -5.26 -15.74
N GLY A 166 -4.35 -6.38 -15.36
CA GLY A 166 -3.83 -7.37 -16.34
C GLY A 166 -4.93 -8.09 -17.10
N ALA A 167 -5.99 -8.50 -16.40
CA ALA A 167 -7.13 -9.21 -16.99
C ALA A 167 -7.85 -8.38 -18.07
N ARG A 168 -8.00 -7.08 -17.85
CA ARG A 168 -8.63 -6.16 -18.82
C ARG A 168 -7.82 -6.01 -20.11
N LYS A 169 -6.49 -6.07 -20.02
CA LYS A 169 -5.61 -5.97 -21.18
C LYS A 169 -5.72 -7.22 -22.05
N SER A 170 -5.72 -8.42 -21.44
CA SER A 170 -5.87 -9.69 -22.15
C SER A 170 -7.20 -9.77 -22.88
N ALA A 171 -8.30 -9.37 -22.24
CA ALA A 171 -9.63 -9.39 -22.83
C ALA A 171 -9.78 -8.44 -24.04
N ARG A 172 -8.99 -7.36 -24.10
CA ARG A 172 -9.00 -6.45 -25.28
C ARG A 172 -8.26 -7.05 -26.47
N VAL A 173 -7.14 -7.73 -26.21
CA VAL A 173 -6.31 -8.34 -27.27
C VAL A 173 -7.09 -9.47 -27.99
N THR A 174 -7.92 -10.23 -27.26
CA THR A 174 -8.70 -11.33 -27.84
C THR A 174 -9.93 -10.85 -28.65
N ARG A 175 -10.27 -9.55 -28.60
CA ARG A 175 -11.42 -8.99 -29.36
C ARG A 175 -11.03 -8.19 -30.62
N SER A 176 -9.72 -8.06 -30.88
CA SER A 176 -9.18 -7.40 -32.07
C SER A 176 -8.74 -8.40 -33.12
#